data_68a2164a33e7b0b2289029cc25476e92
#
_entry.id   68a2164a33e7b0b2289029cc25476e92
#
_cell.length_a   1.000
_cell.length_b   1.000
_cell.length_c   1.000
_cell.angle_alpha   90.00
_cell.angle_beta   90.00
_cell.angle_gamma   90.00
#
_symmetry.space_group_name_H-M   'P 1'
#
loop_
_entity.id
_entity.type
_entity.pdbx_description
1 polymer ?
#
loop_
_entity_poly.entity_id
_entity_poly.type
_entity_poly.pdbx_seq_one_letter_code
_entity_poly.pdbx_strand_id
1 'polypeptide(L)'
;MRTGAKGSKESDLSVFLFRYEYSANFFYKLWKRIRKYNGLVTGLTQNVDELLRSDTARLMLANSEFLVMLNQSATDRAELAKLLNISDNQLGYVTNVPAGCGLIRCAGNIVPFTNSFPKDTKLYKLMSTNPSEKKE
;
A
#
# COMPACT_ATOMS: atom_id res chain seq x y z
N MET A 1 9.15 31.10 -23.24
CA MET A 1 9.35 30.88 -21.80
C MET A 1 8.20 29.99 -21.30
N ARG A 2 8.43 28.69 -21.11
CA ARG A 2 7.43 27.78 -20.52
C ARG A 2 7.84 27.55 -19.08
N THR A 3 7.07 28.11 -18.17
CA THR A 3 7.20 27.86 -16.73
C THR A 3 6.70 26.43 -16.46
N GLY A 4 7.63 25.54 -16.13
CA GLY A 4 7.30 24.20 -15.71
C GLY A 4 6.58 24.24 -14.36
N ALA A 5 5.40 23.68 -14.31
CA ALA A 5 4.71 23.40 -13.07
C ALA A 5 5.57 22.43 -12.25
N LYS A 6 6.09 22.91 -11.12
CA LYS A 6 6.67 22.08 -10.06
C LYS A 6 5.58 21.15 -9.56
N GLY A 7 5.73 19.83 -9.83
CA GLY A 7 4.87 18.83 -9.22
C GLY A 7 4.93 19.02 -7.70
N SER A 8 3.78 19.28 -7.10
CA SER A 8 3.60 19.19 -5.67
C SER A 8 3.96 17.77 -5.27
N LYS A 9 4.99 17.59 -4.44
CA LYS A 9 5.17 16.35 -3.71
C LYS A 9 3.94 16.20 -2.82
N GLU A 10 2.98 15.38 -3.23
CA GLU A 10 2.03 14.83 -2.30
C GLU A 10 2.85 14.02 -1.30
N SER A 11 3.11 14.63 -0.16
CA SER A 11 3.67 13.91 0.99
C SER A 11 2.62 12.89 1.40
N ASP A 12 2.96 11.61 1.26
CA ASP A 12 2.10 10.53 1.69
C ASP A 12 1.70 10.76 3.16
N LEU A 13 0.41 10.95 3.40
CA LEU A 13 -0.11 11.28 4.72
C LEU A 13 0.31 10.25 5.78
N SER A 14 0.48 8.99 5.36
CA SER A 14 0.91 7.91 6.23
C SER A 14 2.31 8.16 6.78
N VAL A 15 3.24 8.64 5.96
CA VAL A 15 4.60 8.97 6.35
C VAL A 15 4.62 10.11 7.35
N PHE A 16 3.81 11.14 7.11
CA PHE A 16 3.68 12.27 8.03
C PHE A 16 3.17 11.83 9.41
N LEU A 17 2.20 10.91 9.48
CA LEU A 17 1.63 10.41 10.72
C LEU A 17 2.64 9.61 11.57
N PHE A 18 3.55 8.87 10.92
CA PHE A 18 4.57 8.08 11.63
C PHE A 18 5.83 8.88 11.98
N ARG A 19 5.96 10.09 11.50
CA ARG A 19 7.09 10.98 11.81
C ARG A 19 7.10 11.45 13.27
N TYR A 20 5.93 11.57 13.87
CA TYR A 20 5.79 12.00 15.26
C TYR A 20 5.41 10.81 16.13
N GLU A 21 6.16 10.60 17.20
CA GLU A 21 5.97 9.47 18.13
C GLU A 21 4.55 9.43 18.72
N TYR A 22 4.00 10.58 19.06
CA TYR A 22 2.64 10.68 19.59
C TYR A 22 1.59 10.16 18.60
N SER A 23 1.65 10.59 17.35
CA SER A 23 0.75 10.15 16.29
C SER A 23 0.91 8.67 16.01
N ALA A 24 2.15 8.21 15.88
CA ALA A 24 2.46 6.80 15.65
C ALA A 24 1.88 5.89 16.75
N ASN A 25 2.06 6.27 18.01
CA ASN A 25 1.52 5.54 19.16
C ASN A 25 -0.02 5.55 19.20
N PHE A 26 -0.64 6.67 18.81
CA PHE A 26 -2.10 6.75 18.70
C PHE A 26 -2.63 5.75 17.67
N PHE A 27 -2.06 5.76 16.45
CA PHE A 27 -2.47 4.85 15.37
C PHE A 27 -2.19 3.39 15.71
N TYR A 28 -1.08 3.09 16.36
CA TYR A 28 -0.77 1.74 16.83
C TYR A 28 -1.81 1.22 17.83
N LYS A 29 -2.19 2.06 18.80
CA LYS A 29 -3.24 1.70 19.78
C LYS A 29 -4.59 1.49 19.08
N LEU A 30 -4.93 2.36 18.14
CA LEU A 30 -6.13 2.23 17.30
C LEU A 30 -6.12 0.91 16.52
N TRP A 31 -5.01 0.63 15.80
CA TRP A 31 -4.83 -0.58 15.01
C TRP A 31 -5.05 -1.86 15.82
N LYS A 32 -4.51 -1.92 17.01
CA LYS A 32 -4.69 -3.07 17.92
C LYS A 32 -6.09 -3.22 18.48
N ARG A 33 -6.81 -2.12 18.70
CA ARG A 33 -8.06 -2.12 19.49
C ARG A 33 -9.31 -2.04 18.66
N ILE A 34 -9.24 -1.55 17.42
CA ILE A 34 -10.42 -1.25 16.61
C ILE A 34 -11.34 -2.46 16.43
N ARG A 35 -10.79 -3.65 16.33
CA ARG A 35 -11.53 -4.90 16.20
C ARG A 35 -12.46 -5.16 17.41
N LYS A 36 -12.09 -4.73 18.62
CA LYS A 36 -12.94 -4.87 19.82
C LYS A 36 -14.21 -4.02 19.73
N TYR A 37 -14.20 -3.02 18.87
CA TYR A 37 -15.32 -2.11 18.63
C TYR A 37 -16.04 -2.40 17.32
N ASN A 38 -15.86 -3.60 16.75
CA ASN A 38 -16.39 -4.00 15.45
C ASN A 38 -16.01 -3.03 14.32
N GLY A 39 -14.91 -2.32 14.47
CA GLY A 39 -14.39 -1.39 13.47
C GLY A 39 -13.34 -2.03 12.57
N LEU A 40 -13.19 -1.47 11.40
CA LEU A 40 -12.13 -1.77 10.44
C LEU A 40 -11.28 -0.51 10.23
N VAL A 41 -9.97 -0.68 10.21
CA VAL A 41 -9.04 0.38 9.83
C VAL A 41 -8.20 -0.09 8.66
N THR A 42 -8.11 0.73 7.63
CA THR A 42 -7.31 0.44 6.43
C THR A 42 -6.27 1.54 6.25
N GLY A 43 -5.02 1.15 6.11
CA GLY A 43 -3.91 2.03 5.73
C GLY A 43 -3.56 1.81 4.27
N LEU A 44 -3.35 2.91 3.54
CA LEU A 44 -2.87 2.90 2.16
C LEU A 44 -1.56 3.68 2.12
N THR A 45 -0.55 3.14 1.47
CA THR A 45 0.72 3.83 1.25
C THR A 45 1.28 3.50 -0.13
N GLN A 46 1.95 4.46 -0.73
CA GLN A 46 2.73 4.28 -1.95
C GLN A 46 4.23 4.18 -1.67
N ASN A 47 4.65 4.59 -0.47
CA ASN A 47 6.05 4.70 -0.09
C ASN A 47 6.36 3.76 1.08
N VAL A 48 6.69 2.53 0.74
CA VAL A 48 6.92 1.47 1.72
C VAL A 48 8.23 1.69 2.47
N ASP A 49 9.30 2.16 1.79
CA ASP A 49 10.60 2.41 2.41
C ASP A 49 10.50 3.39 3.60
N GLU A 50 9.82 4.52 3.39
CA GLU A 50 9.64 5.48 4.48
C GLU A 50 8.79 4.91 5.64
N LEU A 51 7.76 4.11 5.31
CA LEU A 51 6.92 3.47 6.31
C LEU A 51 7.74 2.46 7.15
N LEU A 52 8.61 1.68 6.49
CA LEU A 52 9.44 0.67 7.14
C LEU A 52 10.57 1.23 8.01
N ARG A 53 10.85 2.54 7.94
CA ARG A 53 11.77 3.22 8.88
C ARG A 53 11.19 3.38 10.27
N SER A 54 9.89 3.31 10.42
CA SER A 54 9.21 3.38 11.72
C SER A 54 9.00 1.98 12.29
N ASP A 55 9.55 1.70 13.47
CA ASP A 55 9.33 0.43 14.17
C ASP A 55 7.85 0.21 14.49
N THR A 56 7.13 1.28 14.82
CA THR A 56 5.69 1.22 15.06
C THR A 56 4.93 0.80 13.80
N ALA A 57 5.28 1.35 12.63
CA ALA A 57 4.68 0.97 11.36
C ALA A 57 5.02 -0.48 10.97
N ARG A 58 6.25 -0.93 11.20
CA ARG A 58 6.64 -2.34 11.02
C ARG A 58 5.77 -3.27 11.85
N LEU A 59 5.54 -2.94 13.12
CA LEU A 59 4.66 -3.71 14.01
C LEU A 59 3.21 -3.69 13.53
N MET A 60 2.72 -2.58 12.99
CA MET A 60 1.37 -2.51 12.42
C MET A 60 1.23 -3.40 11.18
N LEU A 61 2.19 -3.37 10.26
CA LEU A 61 2.21 -4.25 9.09
C LEU A 61 2.27 -5.73 9.49
N ALA A 62 3.14 -6.09 10.41
CA ALA A 62 3.29 -7.47 10.87
C ALA A 62 2.00 -8.00 11.52
N ASN A 63 1.28 -7.13 12.24
CA ASN A 63 0.02 -7.47 12.92
C ASN A 63 -1.23 -7.23 12.06
N SER A 64 -1.09 -6.82 10.80
CA SER A 64 -2.23 -6.68 9.90
C SER A 64 -2.75 -8.04 9.48
N GLU A 65 -4.04 -8.26 9.68
CA GLU A 65 -4.73 -9.50 9.29
C GLU A 65 -4.79 -9.65 7.77
N PHE A 66 -5.00 -8.53 7.08
CA PHE A 66 -5.17 -8.47 5.66
C PHE A 66 -4.18 -7.46 5.04
N LEU A 67 -3.41 -7.89 4.07
CA LEU A 67 -2.41 -7.08 3.39
C LEU A 67 -2.51 -7.28 1.88
N VAL A 68 -2.65 -6.20 1.15
CA VAL A 68 -2.60 -6.21 -0.33
C VAL A 68 -1.30 -5.54 -0.77
N MET A 69 -0.49 -6.26 -1.50
CA MET A 69 0.77 -5.77 -2.05
C MET A 69 0.67 -5.74 -3.58
N LEU A 70 0.75 -4.56 -4.15
CA LEU A 70 0.83 -4.36 -5.59
C LEU A 70 2.28 -4.36 -6.04
N ASN A 71 2.55 -3.92 -7.27
CA ASN A 71 3.91 -3.84 -7.80
C ASN A 71 4.81 -2.98 -6.92
N GLN A 72 5.97 -3.50 -6.54
CA GLN A 72 6.89 -2.89 -5.59
C GLN A 72 8.25 -2.58 -6.25
N SER A 73 8.95 -1.57 -5.71
CA SER A 73 10.34 -1.31 -6.06
C SER A 73 11.27 -2.46 -5.61
N ALA A 74 12.48 -2.54 -6.16
CA ALA A 74 13.43 -3.58 -5.78
C ALA A 74 13.81 -3.52 -4.29
N THR A 75 13.98 -2.30 -3.76
CA THR A 75 14.34 -2.07 -2.36
C THR A 75 13.20 -2.46 -1.42
N ASP A 76 11.99 -1.97 -1.70
CA ASP A 76 10.81 -2.23 -0.87
C ASP A 76 10.47 -3.73 -0.79
N ARG A 77 10.64 -4.45 -1.92
CA ARG A 77 10.43 -5.89 -1.97
C ARG A 77 11.30 -6.67 -1.00
N ALA A 78 12.60 -6.35 -0.96
CA ALA A 78 13.55 -7.06 -0.10
C ALA A 78 13.20 -6.87 1.38
N GLU A 79 12.83 -5.66 1.77
CA GLU A 79 12.43 -5.37 3.14
C GLU A 79 11.08 -6.00 3.51
N LEU A 80 10.08 -5.90 2.62
CA LEU A 80 8.77 -6.54 2.82
C LEU A 80 8.89 -8.06 2.89
N ALA A 81 9.69 -8.67 2.02
CA ALA A 81 9.92 -10.11 2.02
C ALA A 81 10.46 -10.58 3.38
N LYS A 82 11.45 -9.88 3.91
CA LYS A 82 12.03 -10.17 5.21
C LYS A 82 11.04 -9.98 6.36
N LEU A 83 10.28 -8.88 6.34
CA LEU A 83 9.32 -8.58 7.40
C LEU A 83 8.12 -9.54 7.42
N LEU A 84 7.62 -9.92 6.25
CA LEU A 84 6.40 -10.70 6.07
C LEU A 84 6.66 -12.18 5.76
N ASN A 85 7.94 -12.58 5.72
CA ASN A 85 8.39 -13.93 5.38
C ASN A 85 7.85 -14.42 4.02
N ILE A 86 8.01 -13.58 2.99
CA ILE A 86 7.59 -13.86 1.61
C ILE A 86 8.72 -14.59 0.91
N SER A 87 8.43 -15.71 0.26
CA SER A 87 9.43 -16.47 -0.51
C SER A 87 9.80 -15.78 -1.82
N ASP A 88 10.99 -16.10 -2.36
CA ASP A 88 11.46 -15.55 -3.65
C ASP A 88 10.49 -15.84 -4.80
N ASN A 89 9.87 -17.01 -4.81
CA ASN A 89 8.86 -17.36 -5.81
C ASN A 89 7.63 -16.44 -5.71
N GLN A 90 7.19 -16.11 -4.50
CA GLN A 90 6.06 -15.20 -4.28
C GLN A 90 6.43 -13.76 -4.65
N LEU A 91 7.69 -13.35 -4.47
CA LEU A 91 8.15 -12.01 -4.85
C LEU A 91 7.99 -11.73 -6.36
N GLY A 92 8.02 -12.76 -7.20
CA GLY A 92 7.74 -12.63 -8.63
C GLY A 92 6.38 -12.00 -8.94
N TYR A 93 5.38 -12.17 -8.05
CA TYR A 93 4.03 -11.64 -8.23
C TYR A 93 3.86 -10.16 -7.81
N VAL A 94 4.90 -9.53 -7.31
CA VAL A 94 4.95 -8.09 -7.01
C VAL A 94 6.12 -7.40 -7.70
N THR A 95 6.70 -8.07 -8.71
CA THR A 95 7.88 -7.61 -9.45
C THR A 95 7.55 -7.43 -10.91
N ASN A 96 7.55 -6.18 -11.40
CA ASN A 96 7.29 -5.86 -12.82
C ASN A 96 6.00 -6.52 -13.35
N VAL A 97 4.99 -6.60 -12.52
CA VAL A 97 3.69 -7.16 -12.89
C VAL A 97 2.76 -6.08 -13.43
N PRO A 98 1.78 -6.45 -14.29
CA PRO A 98 0.77 -5.51 -14.77
C PRO A 98 -0.01 -4.85 -13.65
N ALA A 99 -0.58 -3.68 -13.93
CA ALA A 99 -1.48 -3.01 -12.99
C ALA A 99 -2.66 -3.91 -12.61
N GLY A 100 -3.00 -3.94 -11.35
CA GLY A 100 -4.05 -4.81 -10.80
C GLY A 100 -3.58 -6.21 -10.40
N CYS A 101 -2.32 -6.55 -10.61
CA CYS A 101 -1.74 -7.81 -10.13
C CYS A 101 -0.96 -7.59 -8.83
N GLY A 102 -0.85 -8.62 -8.01
CA GLY A 102 -0.11 -8.54 -6.77
C GLY A 102 -0.27 -9.77 -5.88
N LEU A 103 0.03 -9.59 -4.60
CA LEU A 103 -0.14 -10.58 -3.55
C LEU A 103 -1.15 -10.11 -2.51
N ILE A 104 -2.00 -11.02 -2.05
CA ILE A 104 -2.85 -10.84 -0.88
C ILE A 104 -2.36 -11.77 0.22
N ARG A 105 -2.07 -11.21 1.40
CA ARG A 105 -1.87 -11.96 2.62
C ARG A 105 -3.14 -11.88 3.46
N CYS A 106 -3.65 -13.03 3.89
CA CYS A 106 -4.78 -13.14 4.78
C CYS A 106 -4.59 -14.33 5.72
N ALA A 107 -4.75 -14.14 7.02
CA ALA A 107 -4.62 -15.18 8.04
C ALA A 107 -3.35 -16.06 7.88
N GLY A 108 -2.22 -15.44 7.53
CA GLY A 108 -0.94 -16.13 7.31
C GLY A 108 -0.76 -16.78 5.93
N ASN A 109 -1.79 -16.89 5.13
CA ASN A 109 -1.69 -17.38 3.75
C ASN A 109 -1.37 -16.21 2.80
N ILE A 110 -0.47 -16.46 1.85
CA ILE A 110 -0.11 -15.48 0.81
C ILE A 110 -0.50 -16.07 -0.54
N VAL A 111 -1.37 -15.37 -1.26
CA VAL A 111 -1.95 -15.82 -2.53
C VAL A 111 -1.75 -14.72 -3.59
N PRO A 112 -1.27 -15.08 -4.81
CA PRO A 112 -1.26 -14.14 -5.92
C PRO A 112 -2.68 -13.84 -6.39
N PHE A 113 -2.89 -12.63 -6.88
CA PHE A 113 -4.16 -12.22 -7.46
C PHE A 113 -3.97 -11.40 -8.73
N THR A 114 -4.98 -11.43 -9.58
CA THR A 114 -5.11 -10.56 -10.75
C THR A 114 -6.50 -9.95 -10.73
N ASN A 115 -6.55 -8.62 -10.73
CA ASN A 115 -7.78 -7.86 -10.82
C ASN A 115 -7.85 -7.15 -12.17
N SER A 116 -8.60 -7.71 -13.11
CA SER A 116 -8.93 -7.08 -14.39
C SER A 116 -10.22 -6.29 -14.26
N PHE A 117 -10.11 -5.05 -13.79
CA PHE A 117 -11.29 -4.21 -13.68
C PHE A 117 -11.79 -3.77 -15.08
N PRO A 118 -13.07 -3.93 -15.43
CA PRO A 118 -13.59 -3.58 -16.75
C PRO A 118 -13.49 -2.06 -17.01
N LYS A 119 -12.73 -1.69 -18.05
CA LYS A 119 -12.44 -0.28 -18.38
C LYS A 119 -13.60 0.48 -19.01
N ASP A 120 -14.58 -0.23 -19.54
CA ASP A 120 -15.80 0.28 -20.16
C ASP A 120 -16.84 0.79 -19.15
N THR A 121 -16.67 0.43 -17.87
CA THR A 121 -17.61 0.79 -16.81
C THR A 121 -17.56 2.29 -16.47
N LYS A 122 -18.70 2.86 -16.09
CA LYS A 122 -18.79 4.23 -15.59
C LYS A 122 -17.92 4.44 -14.36
N LEU A 123 -17.84 3.44 -13.48
CA LEU A 123 -17.01 3.50 -12.28
C LEU A 123 -15.52 3.63 -12.63
N TYR A 124 -15.02 2.83 -13.57
CA TYR A 124 -13.63 2.93 -14.03
C TYR A 124 -13.33 4.34 -14.56
N LYS A 125 -14.19 4.87 -15.44
CA LYS A 125 -14.01 6.20 -16.04
C LYS A 125 -14.01 7.33 -15.01
N LEU A 126 -14.80 7.21 -13.94
CA LEU A 126 -14.81 8.17 -12.84
C LEU A 126 -13.59 8.08 -11.94
N MET A 127 -13.06 6.87 -11.72
CA MET A 127 -11.93 6.61 -10.81
C MET A 127 -10.58 6.69 -11.51
N SER A 128 -10.53 6.62 -12.85
CA SER A 128 -9.27 6.68 -13.60
C SER A 128 -8.59 8.03 -13.40
N THR A 129 -7.32 7.98 -13.02
CA THR A 129 -6.43 9.14 -12.91
C THR A 129 -5.61 9.36 -14.18
N ASN A 130 -5.74 8.46 -15.17
CA ASN A 130 -5.00 8.56 -16.43
C ASN A 130 -5.59 9.69 -17.32
N PRO A 131 -4.80 10.73 -17.64
CA PRO A 131 -5.30 11.86 -18.45
C PRO A 131 -5.76 11.46 -19.85
N SER A 132 -5.18 10.38 -20.42
CA SER A 132 -5.54 9.90 -21.76
C SER A 132 -6.90 9.18 -21.80
N GLU A 133 -7.39 8.71 -20.65
CA GLU A 133 -8.67 7.99 -20.51
C GLU A 133 -9.84 8.92 -20.12
N LYS A 134 -9.56 10.19 -19.83
CA LYS A 134 -10.55 11.22 -19.44
C LYS A 134 -11.12 12.01 -20.62
N LYS A 135 -10.92 11.55 -21.85
CA LYS A 135 -11.58 12.18 -23.01
C LYS A 135 -13.00 11.63 -23.14
N GLU A 136 -13.94 12.49 -22.76
CA GLU A 136 -15.40 12.53 -22.77
C GLU A 136 -16.07 12.11 -21.47
#